data_93dcf4aee113cd1acba4c4d801c126ab
#
_entry.id   93dcf4aee113cd1acba4c4d801c126ab
#
_cell.length_a   1.000
_cell.length_b   1.000
_cell.length_c   1.000
_cell.angle_alpha   90.00
_cell.angle_beta   90.00
_cell.angle_gamma   90.00
#
_symmetry.space_group_name_H-M   'P 1'
#
loop_
_entity.id
_entity.type
_entity.pdbx_description
1 polymer ?
#
loop_
_entity_poly.entity_id
_entity_poly.type
_entity_poly.pdbx_seq_one_letter_code
_entity_poly.pdbx_strand_id
1 'polypeptide(L)'
;MRTSGLGLPGDALEFLDKKGYAELYPPQAESVGAGLLEGKSVLVSAPTASGKTLIAMLAIMACISRGAGKAIYLSPLRALASEKRAEFGELAGGGVGGVRPTVAVSTGDYDAREAALEAADIIVLTNERMDSLMRHRPAWMSRVGLVISDE
;
A
#
# COMPACT_ATOMS: atom_id res chain seq x y z
N MET A 1 -7.39 13.61 14.31
CA MET A 1 -6.30 12.76 14.87
C MET A 1 -4.99 13.18 14.21
N ARG A 2 -3.97 13.49 15.02
CA ARG A 2 -2.65 13.87 14.47
C ARG A 2 -1.86 12.64 14.05
N THR A 3 -1.18 12.73 12.92
CA THR A 3 -0.36 11.64 12.38
C THR A 3 0.85 11.30 13.26
N SER A 4 1.39 12.28 13.99
CA SER A 4 2.49 12.07 14.94
C SER A 4 2.18 11.08 16.09
N GLY A 5 0.91 10.80 16.34
CA GLY A 5 0.46 9.84 17.37
C GLY A 5 0.11 8.44 16.86
N LEU A 6 0.40 8.12 15.59
CA LEU A 6 -0.05 6.85 14.96
C LEU A 6 0.75 5.61 15.36
N GLY A 7 1.86 5.76 16.09
CA GLY A 7 2.71 4.59 16.43
C GLY A 7 3.47 3.99 15.24
N LEU A 8 3.56 4.72 14.13
CA LEU A 8 4.37 4.35 12.98
C LEU A 8 5.85 4.70 13.21
N PRO A 9 6.79 4.07 12.48
CA PRO A 9 8.19 4.43 12.54
C PRO A 9 8.46 5.90 12.21
N GLY A 10 9.54 6.46 12.78
CA GLY A 10 9.87 7.88 12.65
C GLY A 10 10.05 8.36 11.22
N ASP A 11 10.67 7.55 10.36
CA ASP A 11 10.84 7.84 8.93
C ASP A 11 9.49 7.90 8.18
N ALA A 12 8.56 7.01 8.52
CA ALA A 12 7.21 7.05 7.98
C ALA A 12 6.43 8.30 8.45
N LEU A 13 6.58 8.69 9.71
CA LEU A 13 5.97 9.93 10.23
C LEU A 13 6.57 11.17 9.58
N GLU A 14 7.88 11.19 9.36
CA GLU A 14 8.57 12.27 8.66
C GLU A 14 8.09 12.39 7.19
N PHE A 15 7.88 11.26 6.52
CA PHE A 15 7.30 11.26 5.17
C PHE A 15 5.90 11.89 5.17
N LEU A 16 5.04 11.52 6.11
CA LEU A 16 3.69 12.07 6.23
C LEU A 16 3.71 13.58 6.47
N ASP A 17 4.60 14.05 7.34
CA ASP A 17 4.76 15.47 7.64
C ASP A 17 5.24 16.26 6.42
N LYS A 18 6.27 15.78 5.72
CA LYS A 18 6.77 16.36 4.47
C LYS A 18 5.71 16.46 3.36
N LYS A 19 4.77 15.52 3.33
CA LYS A 19 3.63 15.50 2.41
C LYS A 19 2.47 16.39 2.87
N GLY A 20 2.56 17.02 4.04
CA GLY A 20 1.53 17.86 4.59
C GLY A 20 0.38 17.11 5.28
N TYR A 21 0.56 15.82 5.55
CA TYR A 21 -0.43 14.99 6.24
C TYR A 21 -0.28 15.09 7.77
N ALA A 22 -0.38 16.29 8.31
CA ALA A 22 -0.25 16.50 9.76
C ALA A 22 -1.46 15.99 10.55
N GLU A 23 -2.63 16.02 9.94
CA GLU A 23 -3.89 15.58 10.55
C GLU A 23 -4.69 14.68 9.61
N LEU A 24 -5.29 13.66 10.18
CA LEU A 24 -6.18 12.74 9.46
C LEU A 24 -7.59 13.30 9.36
N TYR A 25 -8.18 13.19 8.17
CA TYR A 25 -9.61 13.41 7.96
C TYR A 25 -10.44 12.31 8.64
N PRO A 26 -11.75 12.54 8.90
CA PRO A 26 -12.59 11.57 9.60
C PRO A 26 -12.50 10.14 9.07
N PRO A 27 -12.62 9.85 7.75
CA PRO A 27 -12.54 8.48 7.25
C PRO A 27 -11.19 7.80 7.52
N GLN A 28 -10.11 8.57 7.51
CA GLN A 28 -8.76 8.06 7.80
C GLN A 28 -8.62 7.74 9.29
N ALA A 29 -9.07 8.65 10.16
CA ALA A 29 -9.03 8.46 11.61
C ALA A 29 -9.91 7.27 12.05
N GLU A 30 -11.10 7.12 11.45
CA GLU A 30 -12.00 5.99 11.70
C GLU A 30 -11.37 4.67 11.26
N SER A 31 -10.69 4.65 10.11
CA SER A 31 -9.97 3.46 9.63
C SER A 31 -8.86 3.05 10.60
N VAL A 32 -8.10 4.01 11.12
CA VAL A 32 -7.09 3.74 12.15
C VAL A 32 -7.75 3.21 13.43
N GLY A 33 -8.83 3.85 13.88
CA GLY A 33 -9.59 3.39 15.05
C GLY A 33 -10.20 2.00 14.90
N ALA A 34 -10.49 1.58 13.66
CA ALA A 34 -10.97 0.24 13.35
C ALA A 34 -9.88 -0.85 13.40
N GLY A 35 -8.62 -0.47 13.55
CA GLY A 35 -7.49 -1.38 13.66
C GLY A 35 -6.69 -1.56 12.37
N LEU A 36 -6.72 -0.56 11.48
CA LEU A 36 -5.96 -0.59 10.22
C LEU A 36 -4.47 -0.84 10.47
N LEU A 37 -3.89 -0.15 11.45
CA LEU A 37 -2.45 -0.24 11.75
C LEU A 37 -2.08 -1.54 12.46
N GLU A 38 -3.03 -2.17 13.14
CA GLU A 38 -2.87 -3.50 13.76
C GLU A 38 -3.05 -4.66 12.75
N GLY A 39 -3.39 -4.34 11.50
CA GLY A 39 -3.57 -5.32 10.43
C GLY A 39 -4.94 -6.00 10.40
N LYS A 40 -5.94 -5.39 10.99
CA LYS A 40 -7.33 -5.83 10.81
C LYS A 40 -7.82 -5.49 9.41
N SER A 41 -8.69 -6.34 8.88
CA SER A 41 -9.40 -6.04 7.62
C SER A 41 -10.41 -4.93 7.85
N VAL A 42 -10.33 -3.87 7.02
CA VAL A 42 -11.18 -2.69 7.13
C VAL A 42 -11.84 -2.43 5.78
N LEU A 43 -13.14 -2.19 5.79
CA LEU A 43 -13.89 -1.74 4.62
C LEU A 43 -14.15 -0.23 4.78
N VAL A 44 -13.71 0.55 3.80
CA VAL A 44 -13.86 2.00 3.80
C VAL A 44 -14.81 2.43 2.70
N SER A 45 -15.92 3.06 3.07
CA SER A 45 -16.83 3.71 2.14
C SER A 45 -16.73 5.23 2.34
N ALA A 46 -16.18 5.91 1.36
CA ALA A 46 -15.97 7.35 1.42
C ALA A 46 -16.02 7.96 0.01
N PRO A 47 -16.48 9.21 -0.13
CA PRO A 47 -16.54 9.88 -1.43
C PRO A 47 -15.19 9.97 -2.14
N THR A 48 -15.22 10.21 -3.45
CA THR A 48 -14.03 10.55 -4.22
C THR A 48 -13.34 11.77 -3.61
N ALA A 49 -12.02 11.84 -3.66
CA ALA A 49 -11.22 12.89 -3.05
C ALA A 49 -11.25 12.97 -1.50
N SER A 50 -11.77 11.98 -0.82
CA SER A 50 -11.76 11.91 0.66
C SER A 50 -10.42 11.46 1.28
N GLY A 51 -9.39 11.30 0.46
CA GLY A 51 -8.06 10.87 0.93
C GLY A 51 -7.93 9.35 1.16
N LYS A 52 -8.68 8.52 0.44
CA LYS A 52 -8.58 7.04 0.49
C LYS A 52 -7.16 6.55 0.22
N THR A 53 -6.41 7.22 -0.65
CA THR A 53 -5.01 6.86 -0.94
C THR A 53 -4.13 6.92 0.32
N LEU A 54 -4.36 7.89 1.20
CA LEU A 54 -3.62 7.96 2.47
C LEU A 54 -3.95 6.77 3.37
N ILE A 55 -5.19 6.28 3.38
CA ILE A 55 -5.56 5.06 4.12
C ILE A 55 -4.76 3.87 3.61
N ALA A 56 -4.64 3.73 2.28
CA ALA A 56 -3.81 2.70 1.67
C ALA A 56 -2.34 2.83 2.06
N MET A 57 -1.79 4.03 2.02
CA MET A 57 -0.40 4.30 2.44
C MET A 57 -0.16 3.93 3.90
N LEU A 58 -1.07 4.30 4.80
CA LEU A 58 -0.98 3.95 6.22
C LEU A 58 -1.00 2.43 6.44
N ALA A 59 -1.86 1.71 5.72
CA ALA A 59 -1.91 0.25 5.77
C ALA A 59 -0.60 -0.39 5.27
N ILE A 60 -0.03 0.13 4.18
CA ILE A 60 1.25 -0.33 3.63
C ILE A 60 2.39 -0.07 4.63
N MET A 61 2.48 1.14 5.19
CA MET A 61 3.48 1.48 6.21
C MET A 61 3.39 0.53 7.41
N ALA A 62 2.19 0.28 7.91
CA ALA A 62 1.97 -0.63 9.01
C ALA A 62 2.33 -2.09 8.67
N CYS A 63 2.01 -2.55 7.48
CA CYS A 63 2.36 -3.89 7.00
C CYS A 63 3.88 -4.09 6.96
N ILE A 64 4.59 -3.14 6.34
CA ILE A 64 6.05 -3.19 6.21
C ILE A 64 6.73 -3.07 7.57
N SER A 65 6.34 -2.11 8.39
CA SER A 65 6.96 -1.88 9.71
C SER A 65 6.82 -3.06 10.66
N ARG A 66 5.75 -3.84 10.52
CA ARG A 66 5.53 -5.06 11.31
C ARG A 66 6.19 -6.29 10.70
N GLY A 67 6.81 -6.19 9.53
CA GLY A 67 7.32 -7.35 8.81
C GLY A 67 6.23 -8.36 8.44
N ALA A 68 5.00 -7.90 8.20
CA ALA A 68 3.85 -8.78 7.94
C ALA A 68 3.89 -9.43 6.55
N GLY A 69 4.75 -8.97 5.67
CA GLY A 69 4.92 -9.51 4.32
C GLY A 69 4.75 -8.45 3.23
N LYS A 70 4.47 -8.91 2.03
CA LYS A 70 4.26 -8.07 0.86
C LYS A 70 2.90 -7.37 0.91
N ALA A 71 2.83 -6.14 0.39
CA ALA A 71 1.58 -5.42 0.18
C ALA A 71 1.20 -5.45 -1.30
N ILE A 72 -0.02 -5.86 -1.61
CA ILE A 72 -0.61 -5.79 -2.95
C ILE A 72 -1.65 -4.69 -2.98
N TYR A 73 -1.56 -3.82 -3.99
CA TYR A 73 -2.56 -2.83 -4.30
C TYR A 73 -3.21 -3.15 -5.64
N LEU A 74 -4.53 -3.38 -5.62
CA LEU A 74 -5.32 -3.69 -6.80
C LEU A 74 -5.97 -2.41 -7.34
N SER A 75 -5.70 -2.11 -8.60
CA SER A 75 -6.28 -0.99 -9.33
C SER A 75 -7.21 -1.49 -10.44
N PRO A 76 -8.39 -0.88 -10.62
CA PRO A 76 -9.29 -1.28 -11.70
C PRO A 76 -8.77 -0.90 -13.11
N LEU A 77 -7.88 0.09 -13.20
CA LEU A 77 -7.39 0.64 -14.46
C LEU A 77 -5.86 0.72 -14.50
N ARG A 78 -5.28 0.45 -15.68
CA ARG A 78 -3.83 0.54 -15.92
C ARG A 78 -3.25 1.94 -15.66
N ALA A 79 -3.95 3.00 -16.10
CA ALA A 79 -3.52 4.37 -15.87
C ALA A 79 -3.38 4.70 -14.37
N LEU A 80 -4.36 4.26 -13.56
CA LEU A 80 -4.33 4.41 -12.11
C LEU A 80 -3.21 3.57 -11.46
N ALA A 81 -2.91 2.40 -12.01
CA ALA A 81 -1.81 1.58 -11.51
C ALA A 81 -0.45 2.30 -11.65
N SER A 82 -0.21 2.97 -12.76
CA SER A 82 1.01 3.75 -12.98
C SER A 82 1.11 4.94 -12.02
N GLU A 83 0.01 5.63 -11.78
CA GLU A 83 -0.08 6.74 -10.81
C GLU A 83 0.24 6.23 -9.39
N LYS A 84 -0.36 5.14 -8.97
CA LYS A 84 -0.13 4.53 -7.66
C LYS A 84 1.31 4.04 -7.50
N ARG A 85 1.91 3.50 -8.55
CA ARG A 85 3.34 3.15 -8.53
C ARG A 85 4.21 4.35 -8.21
N ALA A 86 3.94 5.51 -8.81
CA ALA A 86 4.69 6.74 -8.54
C ALA A 86 4.49 7.20 -7.08
N GLU A 87 3.25 7.23 -6.58
CA GLU A 87 2.93 7.61 -5.21
C GLU A 87 3.62 6.69 -4.18
N PHE A 88 3.55 5.38 -4.38
CA PHE A 88 4.20 4.42 -3.48
C PHE A 88 5.72 4.41 -3.64
N GLY A 89 6.24 4.78 -4.82
CA GLY A 89 7.67 5.00 -5.05
C GLY A 89 8.23 6.14 -4.20
N GLU A 90 7.48 7.21 -4.02
CA GLU A 90 7.85 8.30 -3.13
C GLU A 90 7.87 7.86 -1.65
N LEU A 91 6.87 7.09 -1.23
CA LEU A 91 6.84 6.47 0.09
C LEU A 91 8.06 5.57 0.31
N ALA A 92 8.37 4.73 -0.67
CA ALA A 92 9.52 3.84 -0.63
C ALA A 92 10.85 4.60 -0.50
N GLY A 93 10.98 5.72 -1.21
CA GLY A 93 12.14 6.60 -1.13
C GLY A 93 12.36 7.22 0.25
N GLY A 94 11.29 7.49 1.00
CA GLY A 94 11.33 7.99 2.37
C GLY A 94 11.75 6.93 3.41
N GLY A 95 11.55 5.67 3.10
CA GLY A 95 11.77 4.56 4.03
C GLY A 95 10.60 4.31 4.98
N VAL A 96 10.56 3.12 5.54
CA VAL A 96 9.60 2.70 6.57
C VAL A 96 10.31 1.77 7.55
N GLY A 97 10.50 2.22 8.78
CA GLY A 97 11.16 1.43 9.82
C GLY A 97 12.62 1.10 9.52
N GLY A 98 13.34 2.02 8.88
CA GLY A 98 14.72 1.83 8.46
C GLY A 98 14.90 0.98 7.20
N VAL A 99 13.81 0.50 6.60
CA VAL A 99 13.80 -0.26 5.35
C VAL A 99 13.38 0.68 4.21
N ARG A 100 14.02 0.53 3.04
CA ARG A 100 13.56 1.14 1.80
C ARG A 100 12.82 0.08 0.97
N PRO A 101 11.48 0.06 1.04
CA PRO A 101 10.72 -0.95 0.32
C PRO A 101 10.85 -0.74 -1.20
N THR A 102 10.80 -1.83 -1.94
CA THR A 102 10.81 -1.81 -3.40
C THR A 102 9.39 -1.90 -3.95
N VAL A 103 9.12 -1.20 -5.05
CA VAL A 103 7.80 -1.15 -5.69
C VAL A 103 7.88 -1.75 -7.08
N ALA A 104 6.97 -2.65 -7.40
CA ALA A 104 6.78 -3.18 -8.74
C ALA A 104 5.34 -2.97 -9.21
N VAL A 105 5.15 -2.84 -10.52
CA VAL A 105 3.83 -2.78 -11.16
C VAL A 105 3.72 -3.84 -12.24
N SER A 106 2.56 -4.50 -12.33
CA SER A 106 2.26 -5.42 -13.41
C SER A 106 0.80 -5.25 -13.84
N THR A 107 0.61 -4.90 -15.11
CA THR A 107 -0.72 -4.59 -15.68
C THR A 107 -1.12 -5.54 -16.81
N GLY A 108 -0.32 -6.57 -17.09
CA GLY A 108 -0.60 -7.60 -18.08
C GLY A 108 0.06 -7.42 -19.44
N ASP A 109 0.37 -6.20 -19.88
CA ASP A 109 0.99 -5.98 -21.20
C ASP A 109 2.51 -5.70 -21.12
N TYR A 110 2.97 -5.17 -20.01
CA TYR A 110 4.38 -4.99 -19.69
C TYR A 110 4.65 -5.70 -18.37
N ASP A 111 4.84 -6.98 -18.46
CA ASP A 111 5.12 -7.78 -17.28
C ASP A 111 6.47 -7.38 -16.71
N ALA A 112 6.42 -6.75 -15.54
CA ALA A 112 7.53 -6.89 -14.64
C ALA A 112 7.84 -8.38 -14.57
N ARG A 113 9.07 -8.76 -14.87
CA ARG A 113 9.48 -10.17 -14.79
C ARG A 113 9.05 -10.71 -13.44
N GLU A 114 8.59 -11.93 -13.38
CA GLU A 114 8.14 -12.56 -12.13
C GLU A 114 9.16 -12.39 -11.00
N ALA A 115 10.45 -12.42 -11.32
CA ALA A 115 11.53 -12.11 -10.38
C ALA A 115 11.43 -10.70 -9.75
N ALA A 116 10.96 -9.69 -10.48
CA ALA A 116 10.76 -8.34 -9.94
C ALA A 116 9.55 -8.29 -8.99
N LEU A 117 8.49 -9.03 -9.26
CA LEU A 117 7.34 -9.16 -8.37
C LEU A 117 7.74 -9.93 -7.09
N GLU A 118 8.51 -10.98 -7.23
CA GLU A 118 9.02 -11.74 -6.09
C GLU A 118 9.90 -10.89 -5.17
N ALA A 119 10.75 -10.03 -5.72
CA ALA A 119 11.64 -9.17 -4.97
C ALA A 119 10.95 -7.93 -4.37
N ALA A 120 9.81 -7.50 -4.91
CA ALA A 120 9.14 -6.29 -4.47
C ALA A 120 8.42 -6.46 -3.13
N ASP A 121 8.44 -5.40 -2.33
CA ASP A 121 7.69 -5.30 -1.06
C ASP A 121 6.29 -4.77 -1.29
N ILE A 122 6.12 -3.87 -2.25
CA ILE A 122 4.85 -3.27 -2.65
C ILE A 122 4.61 -3.61 -4.12
N ILE A 123 3.48 -4.22 -4.41
CA ILE A 123 3.13 -4.67 -5.77
C ILE A 123 1.81 -4.02 -6.17
N VAL A 124 1.84 -3.23 -7.24
CA VAL A 124 0.64 -2.64 -7.84
C VAL A 124 0.20 -3.48 -9.02
N LEU A 125 -1.02 -3.97 -8.99
CA LEU A 125 -1.59 -4.86 -9.99
C LEU A 125 -2.94 -4.33 -10.51
N THR A 126 -3.27 -4.65 -11.75
CA THR A 126 -4.67 -4.61 -12.18
C THR A 126 -5.43 -5.84 -11.67
N ASN A 127 -6.76 -5.74 -11.60
CA ASN A 127 -7.60 -6.85 -11.17
C ASN A 127 -7.42 -8.09 -12.06
N GLU A 128 -7.31 -7.91 -13.37
CA GLU A 128 -7.08 -8.99 -14.33
C GLU A 128 -5.72 -9.67 -14.11
N ARG A 129 -4.69 -8.88 -13.81
CA ARG A 129 -3.36 -9.43 -13.53
C ARG A 129 -3.34 -10.23 -12.24
N MET A 130 -4.04 -9.75 -11.21
CA MET A 130 -4.20 -10.52 -9.96
C MET A 130 -4.90 -11.84 -10.18
N ASP A 131 -5.99 -11.87 -10.98
CA ASP A 131 -6.69 -13.10 -11.33
C ASP A 131 -5.76 -14.11 -12.02
N SER A 132 -4.95 -13.63 -13.00
CA SER A 132 -3.94 -14.46 -13.66
C SER A 132 -2.91 -15.04 -12.67
N LEU A 133 -2.39 -14.20 -11.78
CA LEU A 133 -1.42 -14.64 -10.76
C LEU A 133 -2.02 -15.67 -9.80
N MET A 134 -3.26 -15.50 -9.39
CA MET A 134 -3.96 -16.46 -8.52
C MET A 134 -4.11 -17.83 -9.17
N ARG A 135 -4.30 -17.88 -10.49
CA ARG A 135 -4.37 -19.15 -11.25
C ARG A 135 -3.00 -19.85 -11.31
N HIS A 136 -1.92 -19.10 -11.49
CA HIS A 136 -0.57 -19.64 -11.60
C HIS A 136 0.06 -19.93 -10.23
N ARG A 137 -0.43 -19.32 -9.16
CA ARG A 137 0.00 -19.52 -7.77
C ARG A 137 1.52 -19.44 -7.58
N PRO A 138 2.19 -18.33 -7.95
CA PRO A 138 3.62 -18.20 -7.72
C PRO A 138 3.93 -18.29 -6.22
N ALA A 139 5.07 -18.89 -5.87
CA ALA A 139 5.44 -19.21 -4.50
C ALA A 139 5.48 -17.96 -3.59
N TRP A 140 5.84 -16.78 -4.12
CA TRP A 140 5.91 -15.55 -3.34
C TRP A 140 4.54 -15.06 -2.83
N MET A 141 3.42 -15.52 -3.41
CA MET A 141 2.08 -15.14 -2.92
C MET A 141 1.82 -15.59 -1.48
N SER A 142 2.49 -16.63 -1.02
CA SER A 142 2.40 -17.06 0.39
C SER A 142 2.98 -16.03 1.38
N ARG A 143 3.77 -15.08 0.89
CA ARG A 143 4.38 -14.00 1.67
C ARG A 143 3.58 -12.69 1.64
N VAL A 144 2.40 -12.69 1.07
CA VAL A 144 1.51 -11.52 1.06
C VAL A 144 0.86 -11.34 2.42
N GLY A 145 1.06 -10.18 3.02
CA GLY A 145 0.49 -9.82 4.32
C GLY A 145 -0.63 -8.78 4.25
N LEU A 146 -0.77 -8.10 3.11
CA LEU A 146 -1.78 -7.06 2.89
C LEU A 146 -2.27 -7.09 1.45
N VAL A 147 -3.59 -7.01 1.28
CA VAL A 147 -4.21 -6.75 -0.03
C VAL A 147 -5.14 -5.55 0.11
N ILE A 148 -4.96 -4.58 -0.76
CA ILE A 148 -5.80 -3.39 -0.86
C ILE A 148 -6.55 -3.47 -2.19
N SER A 149 -7.87 -3.44 -2.13
CA SER A 149 -8.73 -3.33 -3.32
C SER A 149 -9.31 -1.93 -3.37
N ASP A 150 -8.93 -1.17 -4.38
CA ASP A 150 -9.43 0.18 -4.62
C ASP A 150 -10.56 0.10 -5.67
N GLU A 151 -11.75 0.41 -5.19
CA GLU A 151 -13.02 0.29 -5.95
C GLU A 151 -13.46 -1.13 -6.35
#